data_d5ae9f9069053c81157ebc18b8e9f0fe
#
_entry.id   d5ae9f9069053c81157ebc18b8e9f0fe
#
_cell.length_a   1.000
_cell.length_b   1.000
_cell.length_c   1.000
_cell.angle_alpha   90.00
_cell.angle_beta   90.00
_cell.angle_gamma   90.00
#
_symmetry.space_group_name_H-M   'P 1'
#
loop_
_entity.id
_entity.type
_entity.pdbx_description
1 polymer ?
#
loop_
_entity_poly.entity_id
_entity_poly.type
_entity_poly.pdbx_seq_one_letter_code
_entity_poly.pdbx_strand_id
1 'polypeptide(L)' 'MIDEVAEPRPSRGDVLRALAREDLELYGREELEERIEALKAEIARIEAQLLRKHAGRAAADALFSIRGE' A
#
# COMPACT_ATOMS: atom_id res chain seq x y z
N MET A 1 -15.85 24.11 21.01
CA MET A 1 -15.64 23.54 20.74
C MET A 1 -15.30 22.70 20.32
N ILE A 2 -15.14 22.23 20.05
CA ILE A 2 -14.85 21.46 19.67
C ILE A 2 -14.45 20.85 19.33
N ASP A 3 -14.28 20.46 19.42
CA ASP A 3 -13.91 19.80 19.20
C ASP A 3 -13.72 19.08 18.61
N GLU A 4 -13.47 19.10 18.33
CA GLU A 4 -13.29 18.30 17.65
C GLU A 4 -12.48 17.46 17.82
N VAL A 5 -12.86 16.78 17.98
CA VAL A 5 -12.06 15.70 18.17
C VAL A 5 -11.77 15.12 16.86
N ALA A 6 -10.64 15.37 16.37
CA ALA A 6 -10.24 14.75 15.14
C ALA A 6 -10.12 13.28 15.40
N GLU A 7 -10.65 12.49 14.52
CA GLU A 7 -10.40 11.08 14.61
C GLU A 7 -8.94 10.82 14.42
N PRO A 8 -8.37 9.91 15.18
CA PRO A 8 -6.95 9.62 15.00
C PRO A 8 -6.69 9.08 13.60
N ARG A 9 -5.65 9.56 13.02
CA ARG A 9 -5.25 9.05 11.72
C ARG A 9 -4.76 7.64 11.88
N PRO A 10 -5.13 6.76 10.94
CA PRO A 10 -4.58 5.42 11.00
C PRO A 10 -3.08 5.46 10.77
N SER A 11 -2.36 4.67 11.50
CA SER A 11 -0.95 4.54 11.29
C SER A 11 -0.71 3.62 10.10
N ARG A 12 0.54 3.59 9.65
CA ARG A 12 0.88 2.74 8.52
C ARG A 12 0.55 1.29 8.83
N GLY A 13 -0.07 0.66 7.88
CA GLY A 13 -0.41 -0.75 8.02
C GLY A 13 -1.72 -1.00 8.71
N ASP A 14 -2.35 0.03 9.30
CA ASP A 14 -3.63 -0.18 9.97
C ASP A 14 -4.71 -0.62 9.01
N VAL A 15 -4.75 -0.02 7.83
CA VAL A 15 -5.75 -0.38 6.84
C VAL A 15 -5.58 -1.83 6.41
N LEU A 16 -4.35 -2.24 6.21
CA LEU A 16 -4.07 -3.60 5.80
C LEU A 16 -4.48 -4.59 6.88
N ARG A 17 -4.18 -4.25 8.13
CA ARG A 17 -4.58 -5.12 9.25
C ARG A 17 -6.10 -5.18 9.39
N ALA A 18 -6.77 -4.07 9.18
CA ALA A 18 -8.23 -4.05 9.23
C ALA A 18 -8.81 -4.92 8.13
N LEU A 19 -8.24 -4.84 6.95
CA LEU A 19 -8.67 -5.65 5.83
C LEU A 19 -8.53 -7.14 6.16
N ALA A 20 -7.42 -7.52 6.77
CA ALA A 20 -7.17 -8.91 7.08
C ALA A 20 -8.07 -9.45 8.18
N ARG A 21 -8.73 -8.57 8.92
CA ARG A 21 -9.61 -8.99 9.99
C ARG A 21 -11.08 -9.04 9.60
N GLU A 22 -11.40 -8.65 8.38
CA GLU A 22 -12.79 -8.67 7.96
C GLU A 22 -13.30 -10.09 7.87
N ASP A 23 -14.58 -10.25 8.21
CA ASP A 23 -15.21 -11.56 8.19
C ASP A 23 -15.69 -11.84 6.77
N LEU A 24 -14.95 -12.65 6.06
CA LEU A 24 -15.23 -12.91 4.66
C LEU A 24 -16.49 -13.73 4.45
N GLU A 25 -16.97 -14.38 5.50
CA GLU A 25 -18.20 -15.15 5.39
C GLU A 25 -19.42 -14.26 5.15
N LEU A 26 -19.29 -12.98 5.49
CA LEU A 26 -20.39 -12.04 5.31
C LEU A 26 -20.56 -11.60 3.85
N TYR A 27 -19.61 -11.96 3.00
CA TYR A 27 -19.59 -11.48 1.63
C TYR A 27 -20.14 -12.53 0.68
N GLY A 28 -20.93 -12.09 -0.29
CA GLY A 28 -21.40 -12.98 -1.33
C GLY A 28 -20.30 -13.28 -2.33
N ARG A 29 -20.61 -14.23 -3.20
CA ARG A 29 -19.64 -14.69 -4.18
C ARG A 29 -19.13 -13.57 -5.07
N GLU A 30 -20.06 -12.77 -5.60
CA GLU A 30 -19.65 -11.70 -6.50
C GLU A 30 -18.84 -10.65 -5.78
N GLU A 31 -19.19 -10.38 -4.53
CA GLU A 31 -18.44 -9.43 -3.74
C GLU A 31 -17.03 -9.91 -3.50
N LEU A 32 -16.89 -11.21 -3.27
CA LEU A 32 -15.55 -11.77 -3.07
C LEU A 32 -14.73 -11.69 -4.35
N GLU A 33 -15.37 -11.92 -5.48
CA GLU A 33 -14.68 -11.82 -6.75
C GLU A 33 -14.22 -10.40 -7.04
N GLU A 34 -15.07 -9.44 -6.77
CA GLU A 34 -14.72 -8.04 -6.94
C GLU A 34 -13.59 -7.65 -6.02
N ARG A 35 -13.61 -8.20 -4.81
CA ARG A 35 -12.60 -7.91 -3.84
C ARG A 35 -11.24 -8.44 -4.30
N ILE A 36 -11.24 -9.62 -4.88
CA ILE A 36 -10.02 -10.18 -5.41
C ILE A 36 -9.44 -9.27 -6.49
N GLU A 37 -10.29 -8.79 -7.39
CA GLU A 37 -9.81 -7.93 -8.45
C GLU A 37 -9.26 -6.62 -7.91
N ALA A 38 -9.93 -6.06 -6.91
CA ALA A 38 -9.47 -4.83 -6.29
C ALA A 38 -8.12 -5.03 -5.62
N LEU A 39 -7.94 -6.17 -4.96
CA LEU A 39 -6.69 -6.46 -4.29
C LEU A 39 -5.56 -6.70 -5.29
N LYS A 40 -5.88 -7.33 -6.40
CA LYS A 40 -4.88 -7.49 -7.46
C LYS A 40 -4.42 -6.15 -8.00
N ALA A 41 -5.36 -5.23 -8.19
CA ALA A 41 -5.02 -3.90 -8.66
C ALA A 41 -4.15 -3.18 -7.64
N GLU A 42 -4.45 -3.38 -6.36
CA GLU A 42 -3.66 -2.76 -5.31
C GLU A 42 -2.25 -3.33 -5.28
N ILE A 43 -2.12 -4.63 -5.47
CA ILE A 43 -0.80 -5.25 -5.54
C ILE A 43 0.01 -4.63 -6.67
N ALA A 44 -0.62 -4.48 -7.83
CA ALA A 44 0.06 -3.89 -8.98
C ALA A 44 0.51 -2.46 -8.69
N ARG A 45 -0.33 -1.71 -8.00
CA ARG A 45 0.01 -0.33 -7.65
C ARG A 45 1.21 -0.29 -6.73
N ILE A 46 1.26 -1.19 -5.76
CA ILE A 46 2.36 -1.26 -4.82
C ILE A 46 3.63 -1.69 -5.52
N GLU A 47 3.51 -2.67 -6.41
CA GLU A 47 4.67 -3.14 -7.15
C GLU A 47 5.26 -2.06 -8.02
N ALA A 48 4.41 -1.23 -8.62
CA ALA A 48 4.90 -0.13 -9.42
C ALA A 48 5.67 0.87 -8.57
N GLN A 49 5.18 1.14 -7.37
CA GLN A 49 5.87 2.04 -6.48
C GLN A 49 7.19 1.45 -6.02
N LEU A 50 7.19 0.17 -5.73
CA LEU A 50 8.41 -0.51 -5.32
C LEU A 50 9.45 -0.45 -6.42
N LEU A 51 9.02 -0.64 -7.65
CA LEU A 51 9.92 -0.56 -8.78
C LEU A 51 10.53 0.84 -8.91
N ARG A 52 9.71 1.88 -8.70
CA ARG A 52 10.22 3.23 -8.74
C ARG A 52 11.25 3.48 -7.66
N LYS A 53 11.03 2.92 -6.48
CA LYS A 53 11.99 3.06 -5.39
C LYS A 53 13.30 2.38 -5.73
N HIS A 54 13.22 1.20 -6.32
CA HIS A 54 14.43 0.49 -6.73
C HIS A 54 15.18 1.25 -7.81
N ALA A 55 14.45 1.76 -8.78
CA ALA A 55 15.08 2.49 -9.88
C ALA A 55 15.78 3.74 -9.37
N GLY A 56 15.11 4.46 -8.46
CA GLY A 56 15.71 5.65 -7.90
C GLY A 56 16.96 5.33 -7.13
N ARG A 57 16.93 4.23 -6.40
CA ARG A 57 18.09 3.83 -5.62
C ARG A 57 19.25 3.42 -6.51
N ALA A 58 18.94 2.68 -7.56
CA ALA A 58 19.97 2.26 -8.49
C ALA A 58 20.60 3.46 -9.18
N ALA A 59 19.79 4.43 -9.55
CA ALA A 59 20.29 5.64 -10.18
C ALA A 59 21.18 6.42 -9.22
N ALA A 60 20.77 6.51 -7.96
CA ALA A 60 21.56 7.20 -6.97
C ALA A 60 22.89 6.50 -6.73
N ASP A 61 22.85 5.18 -6.66
CA ASP A 61 24.06 4.40 -6.47
C ASP A 61 25.02 4.56 -7.64
N ALA A 62 24.48 4.59 -8.83
CA ALA A 62 25.30 4.77 -10.02
C ALA A 62 26.00 6.11 -9.99
N LEU A 63 25.26 7.15 -9.64
CA LEU A 63 25.84 8.48 -9.53
C LEU A 63 26.91 8.54 -8.47
N PHE A 64 26.60 7.93 -7.36
CA PHE A 64 27.50 7.92 -6.23
C PHE A 64 28.79 7.20 -6.57
N SER A 65 28.65 6.09 -7.28
CA SER A 65 29.79 5.31 -7.70
C SER A 65 30.70 6.08 -8.63
N ILE A 66 30.10 6.80 -9.56
CA ILE A 66 30.86 7.60 -10.50
C ILE A 66 31.63 8.69 -9.77
N ARG A 67 31.01 9.32 -8.81
CA ARG A 67 31.65 10.40 -8.09
C ARG A 67 32.59 9.92 -7.04
N GLY A 68 32.36 8.75 -6.54
CA GLY A 68 33.13 8.20 -5.47
C GLY A 68 34.49 7.74 -5.89
N GLU A 69 34.85 7.88 -7.11
CA GLU A 69 36.11 7.41 -7.60
C GLU A 69 37.21 8.11 -7.13
#